data_df41c7b3d798aeeea275eb28b1effd14
#
_entry.id   df41c7b3d798aeeea275eb28b1effd14
#
_cell.length_a   1.000
_cell.length_b   1.000
_cell.length_c   1.000
_cell.angle_alpha   90.00
_cell.angle_beta   90.00
_cell.angle_gamma   90.00
#
_symmetry.space_group_name_H-M   'P 1'
#
loop_
_entity.id
_entity.type
_entity.pdbx_description
1 polymer ?
#
loop_
_entity_poly.entity_id
_entity_poly.type
_entity_poly.pdbx_seq_one_letter_code
_entity_poly.pdbx_strand_id
1 'polypeptide(L)'
;HAALVEQALAKSDHPSGALGIAIIFLPIMLIFFANILNAFLDPASSASRVVSFFGNTNIVLLITVFVAYFSLREHLPEPFDTVVSRGAESVGSILAIIGAGGAFGAVIGASGISTAIVDVMQSWSIPVILLGFLMSQCLRIGLGSITVSIVTASAVLAPVASQLGASPVLVGLAICCGGIGLGLPNDSGFWTICKMSGLSTKQAFLVYPIPTLISGLVGLAVLLILNMFASSLPGLM
;
A
#
# COMPACT_ATOMS: atom_id res chain seq x y z
N HIS A 1 6.94 2.43 -26.08
CA HIS A 1 5.88 1.75 -25.31
C HIS A 1 4.71 1.36 -26.22
N ALA A 2 4.23 2.26 -27.10
CA ALA A 2 3.19 1.92 -28.10
C ALA A 2 3.60 0.78 -29.02
N ALA A 3 4.83 0.76 -29.52
CA ALA A 3 5.36 -0.32 -30.34
C ALA A 3 5.44 -1.67 -29.58
N LEU A 4 5.74 -1.65 -28.27
CA LEU A 4 5.75 -2.87 -27.44
C LEU A 4 4.33 -3.39 -27.19
N VAL A 5 3.37 -2.48 -27.02
CA VAL A 5 1.95 -2.84 -26.87
C VAL A 5 1.41 -3.39 -28.19
N GLU A 6 1.78 -2.78 -29.32
CA GLU A 6 1.37 -3.23 -30.65
C GLU A 6 2.00 -4.58 -31.03
N GLN A 7 3.27 -4.81 -30.68
CA GLN A 7 3.92 -6.11 -30.78
C GLN A 7 3.31 -7.17 -29.85
N ALA A 8 2.91 -6.78 -28.64
CA ALA A 8 2.21 -7.66 -27.71
C ALA A 8 0.82 -8.03 -28.27
N LEU A 9 0.06 -7.08 -28.80
CA LEU A 9 -1.26 -7.31 -29.39
C LEU A 9 -1.21 -8.13 -30.70
N ALA A 10 -0.10 -8.07 -31.42
CA ALA A 10 0.11 -8.84 -32.67
C ALA A 10 0.43 -10.32 -32.42
N LYS A 11 0.82 -10.72 -31.21
CA LYS A 11 0.97 -12.13 -30.82
C LYS A 11 -0.41 -12.77 -30.69
N SER A 12 -0.71 -13.75 -31.52
CA SER A 12 -2.00 -14.48 -31.48
C SER A 12 -2.20 -15.42 -30.27
N ASP A 13 -1.21 -15.56 -29.42
CA ASP A 13 -1.18 -16.50 -28.29
C ASP A 13 -1.09 -15.74 -26.96
N HIS A 14 -2.21 -15.12 -26.59
CA HIS A 14 -2.35 -14.47 -25.27
C HIS A 14 -3.06 -15.39 -24.29
N PRO A 15 -2.64 -15.41 -23.01
CA PRO A 15 -3.43 -16.06 -21.95
C PRO A 15 -4.82 -15.43 -21.91
N SER A 16 -5.83 -16.23 -21.61
CA SER A 16 -7.19 -15.70 -21.50
C SER A 16 -7.26 -14.59 -20.44
N GLY A 17 -7.98 -13.51 -20.72
CA GLY A 17 -8.16 -12.42 -19.76
C GLY A 17 -8.77 -12.91 -18.43
N ALA A 18 -9.63 -13.94 -18.48
CA ALA A 18 -10.18 -14.59 -17.31
C ALA A 18 -9.09 -15.23 -16.41
N LEU A 19 -8.07 -15.85 -17.01
CA LEU A 19 -6.92 -16.43 -16.28
C LEU A 19 -6.12 -15.32 -15.57
N GLY A 20 -5.86 -14.21 -16.25
CA GLY A 20 -5.16 -13.07 -15.66
C GLY A 20 -5.93 -12.50 -14.46
N ILE A 21 -7.23 -12.29 -14.60
CA ILE A 21 -8.11 -11.83 -13.52
C ILE A 21 -8.10 -12.85 -12.37
N ALA A 22 -8.24 -14.14 -12.66
CA ALA A 22 -8.25 -15.19 -11.64
C ALA A 22 -6.95 -15.22 -10.82
N ILE A 23 -5.78 -15.07 -11.45
CA ILE A 23 -4.48 -15.03 -10.76
C ILE A 23 -4.37 -13.79 -9.86
N ILE A 24 -4.85 -12.62 -10.30
CA ILE A 24 -4.81 -11.39 -9.50
C ILE A 24 -5.75 -11.50 -8.29
N PHE A 25 -6.93 -12.07 -8.46
CA PHE A 25 -7.90 -12.21 -7.36
C PHE A 25 -7.60 -13.39 -6.44
N LEU A 26 -6.82 -14.37 -6.88
CA LEU A 26 -6.51 -15.58 -6.10
C LEU A 26 -6.01 -15.28 -4.67
N PRO A 27 -4.97 -14.42 -4.46
CA PRO A 27 -4.48 -14.15 -3.12
C PRO A 27 -5.52 -13.46 -2.25
N ILE A 28 -6.31 -12.54 -2.82
CA ILE A 28 -7.36 -11.81 -2.10
C ILE A 28 -8.41 -12.80 -1.61
N MET A 29 -8.88 -13.69 -2.48
CA MET A 29 -9.89 -14.69 -2.14
C MET A 29 -9.39 -15.70 -1.12
N LEU A 30 -8.16 -16.18 -1.24
CA LEU A 30 -7.58 -17.12 -0.28
C LEU A 30 -7.49 -16.51 1.12
N ILE A 31 -6.99 -15.28 1.24
CA ILE A 31 -6.92 -14.56 2.53
C ILE A 31 -8.31 -14.30 3.08
N PHE A 32 -9.25 -13.85 2.25
CA PHE A 32 -10.62 -13.57 2.66
C PHE A 32 -11.32 -14.80 3.19
N PHE A 33 -11.29 -15.92 2.45
CA PHE A 33 -11.90 -17.17 2.91
C PHE A 33 -11.24 -17.76 4.14
N ALA A 34 -9.90 -17.67 4.26
CA ALA A 34 -9.19 -18.13 5.45
C ALA A 34 -9.62 -17.34 6.70
N ASN A 35 -9.77 -16.02 6.59
CA ASN A 35 -10.25 -15.20 7.69
C ASN A 35 -11.70 -15.52 8.09
N ILE A 36 -12.58 -15.72 7.10
CA ILE A 36 -13.96 -16.14 7.37
C ILE A 36 -13.99 -17.50 8.07
N LEU A 37 -13.27 -18.51 7.55
CA LEU A 37 -13.22 -19.83 8.15
C LEU A 37 -12.70 -19.79 9.59
N ASN A 38 -11.65 -19.01 9.85
CA ASN A 38 -11.10 -18.85 11.19
C ASN A 38 -12.10 -18.19 12.18
N ALA A 39 -13.03 -17.36 11.71
CA ALA A 39 -14.07 -16.78 12.56
C ALA A 39 -15.07 -17.81 13.09
N PHE A 40 -15.20 -18.97 12.42
CA PHE A 40 -16.10 -20.06 12.81
C PHE A 40 -15.37 -21.26 13.47
N LEU A 41 -14.04 -21.26 13.47
CA LEU A 41 -13.23 -22.35 14.03
C LEU A 41 -12.77 -22.00 15.44
N ASP A 42 -12.69 -23.03 16.31
CA ASP A 42 -12.03 -22.87 17.60
C ASP A 42 -10.53 -22.55 17.37
N PRO A 43 -10.02 -21.42 17.92
CA PRO A 43 -8.62 -21.02 17.78
C PRO A 43 -7.60 -22.08 18.23
N ALA A 44 -7.96 -22.95 19.17
CA ALA A 44 -7.10 -24.01 19.67
C ALA A 44 -7.09 -25.27 18.76
N SER A 45 -8.01 -25.35 17.79
CA SER A 45 -8.17 -26.52 16.93
C SER A 45 -7.01 -26.67 15.93
N SER A 46 -6.72 -27.91 15.55
CA SER A 46 -5.77 -28.19 14.46
C SER A 46 -6.26 -27.63 13.12
N ALA A 47 -7.58 -27.59 12.90
CA ALA A 47 -8.17 -27.02 11.70
C ALA A 47 -7.88 -25.52 11.59
N SER A 48 -8.04 -24.75 12.67
CA SER A 48 -7.72 -23.33 12.70
C SER A 48 -6.24 -23.07 12.38
N ARG A 49 -5.33 -23.90 12.89
CA ARG A 49 -3.89 -23.79 12.59
C ARG A 49 -3.59 -24.02 11.12
N VAL A 50 -4.21 -25.00 10.49
CA VAL A 50 -4.04 -25.28 9.05
C VAL A 50 -4.60 -24.12 8.22
N VAL A 51 -5.81 -23.65 8.52
CA VAL A 51 -6.44 -22.53 7.82
C VAL A 51 -5.61 -21.27 7.97
N SER A 52 -5.10 -20.99 9.17
CA SER A 52 -4.23 -19.82 9.42
C SER A 52 -2.90 -19.92 8.67
N PHE A 53 -2.33 -21.11 8.52
CA PHE A 53 -1.12 -21.30 7.74
C PHE A 53 -1.37 -21.00 6.25
N PHE A 54 -2.38 -21.60 5.65
CA PHE A 54 -2.70 -21.36 4.24
C PHE A 54 -3.33 -20.00 3.97
N GLY A 55 -3.90 -19.34 4.98
CA GLY A 55 -4.37 -17.95 4.92
C GLY A 55 -3.31 -16.90 5.23
N ASN A 56 -2.10 -17.33 5.64
CA ASN A 56 -1.01 -16.38 5.88
C ASN A 56 -0.62 -15.68 4.58
N THR A 57 -0.55 -14.35 4.60
CA THR A 57 -0.29 -13.52 3.42
C THR A 57 0.96 -13.97 2.65
N ASN A 58 2.06 -14.30 3.34
CA ASN A 58 3.29 -14.71 2.68
C ASN A 58 3.14 -16.07 1.97
N ILE A 59 2.46 -17.01 2.60
CA ILE A 59 2.19 -18.34 2.03
C ILE A 59 1.26 -18.22 0.82
N VAL A 60 0.20 -17.43 0.95
CA VAL A 60 -0.75 -17.17 -0.14
C VAL A 60 -0.06 -16.52 -1.34
N LEU A 61 0.78 -15.51 -1.12
CA LEU A 61 1.53 -14.87 -2.19
C LEU A 61 2.51 -15.84 -2.85
N LEU A 62 3.20 -16.67 -2.08
CA LEU A 62 4.09 -17.70 -2.60
C LEU A 62 3.32 -18.72 -3.48
N ILE A 63 2.18 -19.22 -3.00
CA ILE A 63 1.29 -20.10 -3.78
C ILE A 63 0.88 -19.40 -5.08
N THR A 64 0.50 -18.12 -5.00
CA THR A 64 0.08 -17.34 -6.18
C THR A 64 1.20 -17.22 -7.21
N VAL A 65 2.45 -17.03 -6.77
CA VAL A 65 3.62 -17.00 -7.68
C VAL A 65 3.78 -18.34 -8.40
N PHE A 66 3.67 -19.46 -7.69
CA PHE A 66 3.73 -20.78 -8.32
C PHE A 66 2.58 -20.99 -9.31
N VAL A 67 1.35 -20.66 -8.92
CA VAL A 67 0.18 -20.77 -9.81
C VAL A 67 0.37 -19.91 -11.05
N ALA A 68 0.82 -18.65 -10.89
CA ALA A 68 1.10 -17.76 -11.99
C ALA A 68 2.19 -18.33 -12.93
N TYR A 69 3.28 -18.84 -12.36
CA TYR A 69 4.35 -19.46 -13.14
C TYR A 69 3.84 -20.63 -13.99
N PHE A 70 3.20 -21.62 -13.37
CA PHE A 70 2.73 -22.80 -14.11
C PHE A 70 1.66 -22.48 -15.13
N SER A 71 0.82 -21.47 -14.87
CA SER A 71 -0.26 -21.05 -15.78
C SER A 71 0.22 -20.16 -16.93
N LEU A 72 1.29 -19.37 -16.72
CA LEU A 72 1.72 -18.35 -17.68
C LEU A 72 3.07 -18.64 -18.32
N ARG A 73 3.80 -19.69 -17.91
CA ARG A 73 5.17 -19.96 -18.38
C ARG A 73 5.33 -20.01 -19.89
N GLU A 74 4.32 -20.52 -20.59
CA GLU A 74 4.34 -20.63 -22.07
C GLU A 74 4.08 -19.30 -22.77
N HIS A 75 3.53 -18.32 -22.03
CA HIS A 75 3.18 -16.99 -22.52
C HIS A 75 4.16 -15.91 -22.05
N LEU A 76 5.20 -16.27 -21.27
CA LEU A 76 6.17 -15.30 -20.78
C LEU A 76 6.97 -14.72 -21.96
N PRO A 77 7.10 -13.37 -22.03
CA PRO A 77 7.88 -12.71 -23.08
C PRO A 77 9.38 -12.87 -22.88
N GLU A 78 9.81 -13.20 -21.66
CA GLU A 78 11.22 -13.34 -21.25
C GLU A 78 11.37 -14.59 -20.37
N PRO A 79 12.60 -15.13 -20.22
CA PRO A 79 12.89 -16.22 -19.30
C PRO A 79 12.44 -15.89 -17.87
N PHE A 80 11.97 -16.89 -17.14
CA PHE A 80 11.43 -16.70 -15.79
C PHE A 80 12.45 -16.14 -14.79
N ASP A 81 13.69 -16.54 -14.89
CA ASP A 81 14.80 -16.00 -14.08
C ASP A 81 14.97 -14.49 -14.26
N THR A 82 14.83 -14.00 -15.47
CA THR A 82 14.85 -12.55 -15.79
C THR A 82 13.68 -11.82 -15.12
N VAL A 83 12.48 -12.40 -15.19
CA VAL A 83 11.28 -11.83 -14.54
C VAL A 83 11.46 -11.78 -13.03
N VAL A 84 11.96 -12.85 -12.42
CA VAL A 84 12.23 -12.93 -10.97
C VAL A 84 13.32 -11.94 -10.58
N SER A 85 14.41 -11.85 -11.31
CA SER A 85 15.51 -10.92 -11.04
C SER A 85 15.03 -9.46 -11.06
N ARG A 86 14.22 -9.08 -12.05
CA ARG A 86 13.62 -7.75 -12.12
C ARG A 86 12.66 -7.47 -10.94
N GLY A 87 11.89 -8.47 -10.54
CA GLY A 87 11.06 -8.42 -9.34
C GLY A 87 11.90 -8.21 -8.08
N ALA A 88 12.99 -8.95 -7.93
CA ALA A 88 13.91 -8.85 -6.79
C ALA A 88 14.61 -7.48 -6.72
N GLU A 89 15.03 -6.91 -7.85
CA GLU A 89 15.60 -5.55 -7.90
C GLU A 89 14.59 -4.49 -7.41
N SER A 90 13.33 -4.61 -7.85
CA SER A 90 12.27 -3.69 -7.40
C SER A 90 12.01 -3.80 -5.91
N VAL A 91 11.97 -5.01 -5.37
CA VAL A 91 11.78 -5.27 -3.93
C VAL A 91 13.00 -4.81 -3.13
N GLY A 92 14.22 -4.99 -3.64
CA GLY A 92 15.46 -4.56 -2.97
C GLY A 92 15.44 -3.07 -2.63
N SER A 93 15.01 -2.23 -3.54
CA SER A 93 14.84 -0.79 -3.30
C SER A 93 13.81 -0.50 -2.19
N ILE A 94 12.68 -1.20 -2.20
CA ILE A 94 11.64 -1.04 -1.18
C ILE A 94 12.15 -1.48 0.20
N LEU A 95 12.85 -2.61 0.29
CA LEU A 95 13.43 -3.11 1.54
C LEU A 95 14.46 -2.14 2.12
N ALA A 96 15.31 -1.54 1.27
CA ALA A 96 16.26 -0.52 1.70
C ALA A 96 15.56 0.71 2.31
N ILE A 97 14.48 1.18 1.68
CA ILE A 97 13.67 2.31 2.19
C ILE A 97 13.00 1.94 3.53
N ILE A 98 12.42 0.75 3.62
CA ILE A 98 11.78 0.26 4.86
C ILE A 98 12.82 0.15 5.98
N GLY A 99 14.00 -0.41 5.70
CA GLY A 99 15.09 -0.54 6.67
C GLY A 99 15.61 0.82 7.15
N ALA A 100 15.86 1.74 6.23
CA ALA A 100 16.28 3.10 6.55
C ALA A 100 15.21 3.86 7.35
N GLY A 101 13.92 3.74 6.94
CA GLY A 101 12.79 4.32 7.66
C GLY A 101 12.65 3.77 9.08
N GLY A 102 12.79 2.46 9.25
CA GLY A 102 12.77 1.83 10.58
C GLY A 102 13.92 2.29 11.48
N ALA A 103 15.15 2.38 10.95
CA ALA A 103 16.29 2.91 11.67
C ALA A 103 16.08 4.37 12.07
N PHE A 104 15.57 5.20 11.17
CA PHE A 104 15.24 6.60 11.45
C PHE A 104 14.15 6.73 12.54
N GLY A 105 13.09 5.90 12.45
CA GLY A 105 12.05 5.85 13.47
C GLY A 105 12.58 5.45 14.85
N ALA A 106 13.51 4.49 14.92
CA ALA A 106 14.17 4.09 16.16
C ALA A 106 15.01 5.23 16.77
N VAL A 107 15.74 5.98 15.93
CA VAL A 107 16.51 7.15 16.37
C VAL A 107 15.59 8.24 16.92
N ILE A 108 14.47 8.54 16.23
CA ILE A 108 13.46 9.50 16.71
C ILE A 108 12.90 9.05 18.05
N GLY A 109 12.54 7.76 18.19
CA GLY A 109 12.03 7.20 19.45
C GLY A 109 13.05 7.32 20.61
N ALA A 110 14.34 7.08 20.35
CA ALA A 110 15.39 7.13 21.35
C ALA A 110 15.85 8.57 21.69
N SER A 111 15.68 9.52 20.79
CA SER A 111 16.17 10.91 20.95
C SER A 111 15.30 11.82 21.82
N GLY A 112 14.10 11.36 22.22
CA GLY A 112 13.11 12.20 22.91
C GLY A 112 12.34 13.17 22.01
N ILE A 113 12.64 13.20 20.70
CA ILE A 113 11.89 14.01 19.71
C ILE A 113 10.42 13.62 19.72
N SER A 114 10.11 12.34 19.91
CA SER A 114 8.73 11.84 19.99
C SER A 114 7.94 12.56 21.09
N THR A 115 8.51 12.75 22.27
CA THR A 115 7.85 13.48 23.38
C THR A 115 7.64 14.95 23.04
N ALA A 116 8.63 15.61 22.46
CA ALA A 116 8.48 16.99 22.02
C ALA A 116 7.39 17.17 20.95
N ILE A 117 7.27 16.21 20.01
CA ILE A 117 6.17 16.21 19.04
C ILE A 117 4.83 16.04 19.73
N VAL A 118 4.73 15.13 20.71
CA VAL A 118 3.51 14.91 21.51
C VAL A 118 3.10 16.18 22.23
N ASP A 119 4.03 16.87 22.89
CA ASP A 119 3.75 18.11 23.64
C ASP A 119 3.23 19.22 22.71
N VAL A 120 3.86 19.41 21.56
CA VAL A 120 3.41 20.37 20.54
C VAL A 120 2.02 20.01 20.02
N MET A 121 1.77 18.73 19.72
CA MET A 121 0.47 18.29 19.23
C MET A 121 -0.65 18.47 20.26
N GLN A 122 -0.38 18.18 21.53
CA GLN A 122 -1.35 18.43 22.60
C GLN A 122 -1.66 19.92 22.73
N SER A 123 -0.66 20.78 22.62
CA SER A 123 -0.84 22.24 22.67
C SER A 123 -1.68 22.78 21.51
N TRP A 124 -1.57 22.15 20.31
CA TRP A 124 -2.31 22.56 19.12
C TRP A 124 -3.64 21.83 18.94
N SER A 125 -3.95 20.84 19.78
CA SER A 125 -5.15 20.01 19.69
C SER A 125 -5.37 19.37 18.31
N ILE A 126 -4.28 19.06 17.59
CA ILE A 126 -4.36 18.43 16.26
C ILE A 126 -4.60 16.92 16.44
N PRO A 127 -5.67 16.35 15.85
CA PRO A 127 -5.88 14.92 15.86
C PRO A 127 -4.73 14.17 15.15
N VAL A 128 -4.22 13.10 15.78
CA VAL A 128 -3.10 12.29 15.24
C VAL A 128 -3.41 11.76 13.84
N ILE A 129 -4.67 11.40 13.59
CA ILE A 129 -5.15 10.95 12.26
C ILE A 129 -4.92 12.04 11.21
N LEU A 130 -5.27 13.28 11.54
CA LEU A 130 -5.06 14.40 10.62
C LEU A 130 -3.57 14.67 10.39
N LEU A 131 -2.74 14.56 11.43
CA LEU A 131 -1.29 14.69 11.28
C LEU A 131 -0.73 13.60 10.37
N GLY A 132 -1.15 12.34 10.53
CA GLY A 132 -0.73 11.23 9.68
C GLY A 132 -1.02 11.50 8.20
N PHE A 133 -2.22 11.97 7.91
CA PHE A 133 -2.61 12.37 6.57
C PHE A 133 -1.73 13.52 6.02
N LEU A 134 -1.65 14.62 6.76
CA LEU A 134 -0.92 15.83 6.32
C LEU A 134 0.57 15.54 6.12
N MET A 135 1.20 14.81 7.04
CA MET A 135 2.61 14.46 6.93
C MET A 135 2.89 13.61 5.69
N SER A 136 2.10 12.58 5.48
CA SER A 136 2.24 11.72 4.30
C SER A 136 1.96 12.49 3.01
N GLN A 137 0.97 13.39 3.01
CA GLN A 137 0.64 14.25 1.88
C GLN A 137 1.79 15.24 1.55
N CYS A 138 2.39 15.87 2.56
CA CYS A 138 3.55 16.76 2.35
C CYS A 138 4.74 16.00 1.77
N LEU A 139 5.02 14.80 2.31
CA LEU A 139 6.07 13.93 1.76
C LEU A 139 5.75 13.48 0.33
N ARG A 140 4.48 13.19 0.03
CA ARG A 140 4.01 12.84 -1.32
C ARG A 140 4.29 13.96 -2.32
N ILE A 141 3.97 15.19 -1.96
CA ILE A 141 4.23 16.37 -2.77
C ILE A 141 5.73 16.55 -3.02
N GLY A 142 6.56 16.40 -1.98
CA GLY A 142 8.00 16.58 -2.07
C GLY A 142 8.72 15.46 -2.81
N LEU A 143 8.41 14.20 -2.49
CA LEU A 143 9.15 13.03 -2.96
C LEU A 143 8.58 12.43 -4.25
N GLY A 144 7.33 12.67 -4.57
CA GLY A 144 6.67 12.15 -5.77
C GLY A 144 6.44 10.63 -5.76
N SER A 145 6.55 9.97 -4.61
CA SER A 145 6.40 8.51 -4.49
C SER A 145 5.42 8.15 -3.38
N ILE A 146 4.38 7.39 -3.72
CA ILE A 146 3.40 6.87 -2.75
C ILE A 146 4.10 6.03 -1.68
N THR A 147 4.87 5.03 -2.11
CA THR A 147 5.53 4.07 -1.22
C THR A 147 6.49 4.77 -0.25
N VAL A 148 7.36 5.63 -0.77
CA VAL A 148 8.34 6.34 0.05
C VAL A 148 7.64 7.26 1.05
N SER A 149 6.61 7.97 0.63
CA SER A 149 5.85 8.89 1.50
C SER A 149 5.16 8.14 2.64
N ILE A 150 4.49 7.02 2.35
CA ILE A 150 3.80 6.21 3.35
C ILE A 150 4.81 5.61 4.33
N VAL A 151 5.89 4.99 3.83
CA VAL A 151 6.90 4.34 4.69
C VAL A 151 7.59 5.37 5.59
N THR A 152 7.98 6.52 5.03
CA THR A 152 8.65 7.58 5.81
C THR A 152 7.71 8.18 6.86
N ALA A 153 6.48 8.52 6.49
CA ALA A 153 5.49 9.02 7.45
C ALA A 153 5.21 8.01 8.57
N SER A 154 5.09 6.72 8.23
CA SER A 154 4.88 5.65 9.20
C SER A 154 6.06 5.52 10.16
N ALA A 155 7.29 5.57 9.68
CA ALA A 155 8.49 5.48 10.49
C ALA A 155 8.59 6.62 11.52
N VAL A 156 8.19 7.83 11.14
CA VAL A 156 8.19 9.00 12.03
C VAL A 156 7.06 8.96 13.04
N LEU A 157 5.85 8.56 12.61
CA LEU A 157 4.65 8.65 13.45
C LEU A 157 4.37 7.40 14.29
N ALA A 158 4.90 6.23 13.95
CA ALA A 158 4.65 5.03 14.72
C ALA A 158 5.03 5.14 16.22
N PRO A 159 6.19 5.70 16.58
CA PRO A 159 6.55 5.90 17.99
C PRO A 159 5.63 6.89 18.72
N VAL A 160 5.07 7.87 18.00
CA VAL A 160 4.24 8.95 18.54
C VAL A 160 2.78 8.51 18.70
N ALA A 161 2.25 7.78 17.73
CA ALA A 161 0.85 7.34 17.72
C ALA A 161 0.48 6.53 18.96
N SER A 162 1.35 5.61 19.38
CA SER A 162 1.14 4.79 20.57
C SER A 162 1.11 5.61 21.86
N GLN A 163 1.91 6.67 21.95
CA GLN A 163 1.96 7.55 23.12
C GLN A 163 0.73 8.46 23.25
N LEU A 164 0.11 8.79 22.11
CA LEU A 164 -1.08 9.64 22.07
C LEU A 164 -2.40 8.87 22.23
N GLY A 165 -2.35 7.56 22.47
CA GLY A 165 -3.53 6.72 22.63
C GLY A 165 -4.42 6.63 21.38
N ALA A 166 -3.86 6.96 20.21
CA ALA A 166 -4.58 6.85 18.95
C ALA A 166 -4.48 5.43 18.40
N SER A 167 -5.53 4.96 17.75
CA SER A 167 -5.52 3.67 17.07
C SER A 167 -4.42 3.60 16.01
N PRO A 168 -3.42 2.71 16.12
CA PRO A 168 -2.36 2.57 15.13
C PRO A 168 -2.91 2.24 13.74
N VAL A 169 -4.03 1.51 13.69
CA VAL A 169 -4.72 1.16 12.44
C VAL A 169 -5.26 2.41 11.75
N LEU A 170 -5.98 3.26 12.47
CA LEU A 170 -6.55 4.49 11.90
C LEU A 170 -5.46 5.47 11.47
N VAL A 171 -4.39 5.60 12.25
CA VAL A 171 -3.24 6.44 11.90
C VAL A 171 -2.53 5.90 10.66
N GLY A 172 -2.30 4.58 10.58
CA GLY A 172 -1.71 3.94 9.41
C GLY A 172 -2.55 4.14 8.14
N LEU A 173 -3.86 3.98 8.25
CA LEU A 173 -4.79 4.24 7.14
C LEU A 173 -4.81 5.71 6.71
N ALA A 174 -4.71 6.64 7.67
CA ALA A 174 -4.63 8.08 7.36
C ALA A 174 -3.34 8.43 6.62
N ILE A 175 -2.22 7.82 7.02
CA ILE A 175 -0.94 7.92 6.29
C ILE A 175 -1.10 7.40 4.86
N CYS A 176 -1.77 6.26 4.67
CA CYS A 176 -2.06 5.72 3.34
C CYS A 176 -2.91 6.69 2.50
N CYS A 177 -3.98 7.26 3.09
CA CYS A 177 -4.82 8.25 2.41
C CYS A 177 -4.03 9.51 2.00
N GLY A 178 -3.13 9.99 2.86
CA GLY A 178 -2.24 11.10 2.54
C GLY A 178 -1.24 10.76 1.43
N GLY A 179 -0.69 9.54 1.46
CA GLY A 179 0.24 9.06 0.44
C GLY A 179 -0.39 8.86 -0.95
N ILE A 180 -1.67 8.49 -1.01
CA ILE A 180 -2.43 8.45 -2.27
C ILE A 180 -2.71 9.86 -2.78
N GLY A 181 -2.87 10.85 -1.92
CA GLY A 181 -3.31 12.21 -2.18
C GLY A 181 -2.72 12.90 -3.42
N LEU A 182 -2.43 14.18 -3.37
CA LEU A 182 -2.04 15.01 -4.52
C LEU A 182 -0.79 14.48 -5.24
N GLY A 183 -0.98 13.76 -6.33
CA GLY A 183 0.09 13.28 -7.20
C GLY A 183 0.51 14.35 -8.21
N LEU A 184 1.73 14.90 -8.09
CA LEU A 184 2.27 15.93 -8.97
C LEU A 184 3.16 15.34 -10.09
N PRO A 185 3.67 16.14 -11.04
CA PRO A 185 4.55 15.65 -12.12
C PRO A 185 5.88 15.05 -11.69
N ASN A 186 6.29 15.17 -10.44
CA ASN A 186 7.42 14.45 -9.88
C ASN A 186 7.09 12.96 -9.60
N ASP A 187 5.82 12.57 -9.74
CA ASP A 187 5.36 11.18 -9.65
C ASP A 187 5.44 10.47 -11.00
N SER A 188 6.03 9.28 -11.01
CA SER A 188 6.09 8.42 -12.21
C SER A 188 4.69 8.03 -12.72
N GLY A 189 3.69 7.89 -11.83
CA GLY A 189 2.31 7.60 -12.18
C GLY A 189 1.67 8.68 -13.05
N PHE A 190 2.00 9.95 -12.80
CA PHE A 190 1.55 11.09 -13.62
C PHE A 190 1.99 10.90 -15.09
N TRP A 191 3.28 10.61 -15.32
CA TRP A 191 3.82 10.42 -16.66
C TRP A 191 3.35 9.12 -17.31
N THR A 192 3.11 8.08 -16.52
CA THR A 192 2.55 6.82 -17.02
C THR A 192 1.17 7.07 -17.59
N ILE A 193 0.30 7.77 -16.87
CA ILE A 193 -1.06 8.11 -17.34
C ILE A 193 -0.99 9.01 -18.58
N CYS A 194 -0.13 10.04 -18.60
CA CYS A 194 0.07 10.86 -19.78
C CYS A 194 0.38 10.04 -21.03
N LYS A 195 1.34 9.12 -20.90
CA LYS A 195 1.80 8.30 -22.04
C LYS A 195 0.78 7.25 -22.47
N MET A 196 0.13 6.59 -21.52
CA MET A 196 -0.83 5.51 -21.85
C MET A 196 -2.13 6.07 -22.41
N SER A 197 -2.56 7.24 -21.97
CA SER A 197 -3.83 7.84 -22.40
C SER A 197 -3.66 8.88 -23.52
N GLY A 198 -2.44 9.13 -23.99
CA GLY A 198 -2.18 10.14 -25.03
C GLY A 198 -2.52 11.56 -24.61
N LEU A 199 -2.54 11.84 -23.29
CA LEU A 199 -2.91 13.14 -22.76
C LEU A 199 -1.72 14.11 -22.83
N SER A 200 -2.04 15.37 -23.14
CA SER A 200 -1.08 16.47 -22.93
C SER A 200 -0.84 16.67 -21.42
N THR A 201 0.33 17.21 -21.06
CA THR A 201 0.67 17.50 -19.65
C THR A 201 -0.40 18.35 -18.97
N LYS A 202 -0.98 19.33 -19.68
CA LYS A 202 -2.05 20.19 -19.16
C LYS A 202 -3.33 19.39 -18.83
N GLN A 203 -3.71 18.46 -19.68
CA GLN A 203 -4.87 17.59 -19.45
C GLN A 203 -4.60 16.61 -18.31
N ALA A 204 -3.39 16.08 -18.21
CA ALA A 204 -3.01 15.16 -17.16
C ALA A 204 -3.04 15.82 -15.76
N PHE A 205 -2.79 17.12 -15.63
CA PHE A 205 -2.96 17.86 -14.38
C PHE A 205 -4.39 17.84 -13.83
N LEU A 206 -5.39 17.76 -14.69
CA LEU A 206 -6.80 17.66 -14.29
C LEU A 206 -7.19 16.21 -13.98
N VAL A 207 -6.64 15.26 -14.73
CA VAL A 207 -7.07 13.85 -14.70
C VAL A 207 -6.36 13.06 -13.61
N TYR A 208 -5.17 13.45 -13.16
CA TYR A 208 -4.41 12.69 -12.18
C TYR A 208 -4.36 13.35 -10.78
N PRO A 209 -3.84 14.58 -10.59
CA PRO A 209 -3.76 15.20 -9.28
C PRO A 209 -5.11 15.41 -8.58
N ILE A 210 -6.14 15.80 -9.34
CA ILE A 210 -7.44 16.11 -8.75
C ILE A 210 -8.14 14.83 -8.22
N PRO A 211 -8.31 13.76 -9.01
CA PRO A 211 -8.90 12.53 -8.49
C PRO A 211 -8.10 11.89 -7.35
N THR A 212 -6.77 11.93 -7.40
CA THR A 212 -5.95 11.37 -6.31
C THR A 212 -6.12 12.18 -5.03
N LEU A 213 -6.16 13.50 -5.11
CA LEU A 213 -6.45 14.36 -3.95
C LEU A 213 -7.84 14.10 -3.38
N ILE A 214 -8.87 14.04 -4.23
CA ILE A 214 -10.24 13.74 -3.81
C ILE A 214 -10.29 12.37 -3.13
N SER A 215 -9.64 11.35 -3.69
CA SER A 215 -9.59 10.02 -3.09
C SER A 215 -8.95 10.03 -1.69
N GLY A 216 -7.84 10.75 -1.53
CA GLY A 216 -7.19 10.92 -0.23
C GLY A 216 -8.08 11.64 0.79
N LEU A 217 -8.74 12.72 0.38
CA LEU A 217 -9.64 13.48 1.26
C LEU A 217 -10.90 12.71 1.63
N VAL A 218 -11.51 11.99 0.70
CA VAL A 218 -12.65 11.10 0.98
C VAL A 218 -12.23 10.01 1.96
N GLY A 219 -11.06 9.39 1.75
CA GLY A 219 -10.52 8.42 2.69
C GLY A 219 -10.33 9.01 4.09
N LEU A 220 -9.75 10.21 4.19
CA LEU A 220 -9.60 10.90 5.47
C LEU A 220 -10.96 11.18 6.14
N ALA A 221 -11.95 11.65 5.39
CA ALA A 221 -13.29 11.91 5.92
C ALA A 221 -13.92 10.63 6.50
N VAL A 222 -13.81 9.50 5.80
CA VAL A 222 -14.28 8.19 6.28
C VAL A 222 -13.55 7.80 7.56
N LEU A 223 -12.23 8.00 7.63
CA LEU A 223 -11.44 7.66 8.83
C LEU A 223 -11.80 8.53 10.02
N LEU A 224 -12.08 9.81 9.82
CA LEU A 224 -12.54 10.69 10.90
C LEU A 224 -13.92 10.25 11.44
N ILE A 225 -14.82 9.80 10.55
CA ILE A 225 -16.10 9.21 10.95
C ILE A 225 -15.87 7.90 11.72
N LEU A 226 -15.04 6.99 11.21
CA LEU A 226 -14.73 5.73 11.88
C LEU A 226 -14.09 5.96 13.27
N ASN A 227 -13.26 6.99 13.41
CA ASN A 227 -12.65 7.34 14.69
C ASN A 227 -13.69 7.75 15.74
N MET A 228 -14.83 8.32 15.36
CA MET A 228 -15.92 8.63 16.29
C MET A 228 -16.55 7.35 16.89
N PHE A 229 -16.44 6.23 16.20
CA PHE A 229 -16.96 4.92 16.61
C PHE A 229 -15.85 3.93 17.00
N ALA A 230 -14.59 4.40 17.14
CA ALA A 230 -13.44 3.53 17.37
C ALA A 230 -13.60 2.64 18.60
N SER A 231 -14.21 3.14 19.67
CA SER A 231 -14.50 2.37 20.90
C SER A 231 -15.52 1.24 20.72
N SER A 232 -16.34 1.30 19.67
CA SER A 232 -17.39 0.32 19.38
C SER A 232 -16.98 -0.72 18.32
N LEU A 233 -15.88 -0.46 17.62
CA LEU A 233 -15.44 -1.31 16.51
C LEU A 233 -14.27 -2.21 16.94
N PRO A 234 -14.39 -3.54 16.75
CA PRO A 234 -13.32 -4.47 17.12
C PRO A 234 -12.07 -4.19 16.28
N GLY A 235 -10.89 -4.18 16.93
CA GLY A 235 -9.60 -4.01 16.26
C GLY A 235 -9.19 -2.56 15.96
N LEU A 236 -9.97 -1.57 16.41
CA LEU A 236 -9.64 -0.15 16.28
C LEU A 236 -9.14 0.49 17.58
N MET A 237 -9.10 -0.27 18.66
CA MET A 237 -8.47 0.14 19.94
C MET A 237 -7.07 -0.39 20.06
#